data_a7d50a13216da7d5f25f7896adfaa381
#
_entry.id   a7d50a13216da7d5f25f7896adfaa381
#
_cell.length_a   1.000
_cell.length_b   1.000
_cell.length_c   1.000
_cell.angle_alpha   90.00
_cell.angle_beta   90.00
_cell.angle_gamma   90.00
#
_symmetry.space_group_name_H-M   'P 1'
#
loop_
_entity.id
_entity.type
_entity.pdbx_description
1 polymer ?
#
loop_
_entity_poly.entity_id
_entity_poly.type
_entity_poly.pdbx_seq_one_letter_code
_entity_poly.pdbx_strand_id
1 'polypeptide(L)'
;MPTVPSVFPLWRIALTAAIAAGVGFAVLRWRFKSMTISEAALAALVVGLSVLAWRLSANVPQLNDDPIPPLSPNDWLCPMLTSICLGIYAALRPPTDLTRWPQARAFLTAVAFVVNVLVI
;
A
#
# COMPACT_ATOMS: atom_id res chain seq x y z
N MET A 1 5.44 -30.85 10.08
CA MET A 1 5.38 -30.27 8.77
C MET A 1 6.31 -29.07 8.74
N PRO A 2 7.22 -29.04 7.80
CA PRO A 2 8.01 -27.85 7.66
C PRO A 2 7.09 -26.70 7.27
N THR A 3 7.03 -25.70 8.11
CA THR A 3 6.38 -24.47 7.75
C THR A 3 7.17 -23.81 6.64
N VAL A 4 6.48 -23.29 5.63
CA VAL A 4 7.14 -22.49 4.60
C VAL A 4 7.81 -21.31 5.31
N PRO A 5 9.14 -21.15 5.20
CA PRO A 5 9.80 -20.07 5.91
C PRO A 5 9.32 -18.73 5.40
N SER A 6 9.11 -17.80 6.33
CA SER A 6 8.81 -16.41 5.98
C SER A 6 10.01 -15.80 5.29
N VAL A 7 9.79 -15.12 4.16
CA VAL A 7 10.86 -14.48 3.39
C VAL A 7 11.36 -13.22 4.10
N PHE A 8 10.44 -12.47 4.70
CA PHE A 8 10.77 -11.21 5.36
C PHE A 8 10.37 -11.26 6.82
N PRO A 9 11.20 -10.70 7.72
CA PRO A 9 10.84 -10.59 9.13
C PRO A 9 9.69 -9.60 9.33
N LEU A 10 8.93 -9.80 10.40
CA LEU A 10 7.78 -8.96 10.72
C LEU A 10 8.14 -7.47 10.80
N TRP A 11 9.29 -7.15 11.40
CA TRP A 11 9.70 -5.74 11.55
C TRP A 11 9.89 -5.05 10.20
N ARG A 12 10.38 -5.78 9.20
CA ARG A 12 10.59 -5.22 7.86
C ARG A 12 9.26 -4.98 7.15
N ILE A 13 8.32 -5.89 7.30
CA ILE A 13 6.96 -5.73 6.75
C ILE A 13 6.26 -4.55 7.43
N ALA A 14 6.34 -4.45 8.75
CA ALA A 14 5.75 -3.35 9.50
C ALA A 14 6.38 -2.01 9.12
N LEU A 15 7.69 -1.97 8.93
CA LEU A 15 8.41 -0.77 8.48
C LEU A 15 7.95 -0.37 7.08
N THR A 16 7.84 -1.33 6.16
CA THR A 16 7.36 -1.08 4.80
C THR A 16 5.96 -0.48 4.81
N ALA A 17 5.06 -1.05 5.61
CA ALA A 17 3.69 -0.54 5.76
C ALA A 17 3.68 0.87 6.33
N ALA A 18 4.50 1.14 7.36
CA ALA A 18 4.61 2.46 7.96
C ALA A 18 5.15 3.50 6.97
N ILE A 19 6.15 3.14 6.19
CA ILE A 19 6.72 4.01 5.16
C ILE A 19 5.67 4.29 4.09
N ALA A 20 4.94 3.27 3.64
CA ALA A 20 3.89 3.45 2.63
C ALA A 20 2.80 4.40 3.13
N ALA A 21 2.36 4.24 4.38
CA ALA A 21 1.38 5.13 4.98
C ALA A 21 1.93 6.56 5.13
N GLY A 22 3.16 6.70 5.62
CA GLY A 22 3.77 8.02 5.80
C GLY A 22 3.98 8.77 4.50
N VAL A 23 4.52 8.10 3.49
CA VAL A 23 4.71 8.69 2.16
C VAL A 23 3.36 9.01 1.52
N GLY A 24 2.38 8.10 1.66
CA GLY A 24 1.03 8.33 1.17
C GLY A 24 0.39 9.56 1.78
N PHE A 25 0.51 9.72 3.10
CA PHE A 25 0.00 10.90 3.80
C PHE A 25 0.67 12.17 3.29
N ALA A 26 2.01 12.15 3.16
CA ALA A 26 2.76 13.30 2.68
C ALA A 26 2.35 13.70 1.25
N VAL A 27 2.18 12.73 0.36
CA VAL A 27 1.74 12.96 -1.02
C VAL A 27 0.35 13.60 -1.04
N LEU A 28 -0.57 13.07 -0.23
CA LEU A 28 -1.93 13.60 -0.17
C LEU A 28 -1.94 15.04 0.35
N ARG A 29 -1.16 15.34 1.37
CA ARG A 29 -1.09 16.69 1.92
C ARG A 29 -0.42 17.67 0.96
N TRP A 30 0.54 17.18 0.18
CA TRP A 30 1.26 18.04 -0.78
C TRP A 30 0.46 18.26 -2.06
N ARG A 31 -0.13 17.22 -2.61
CA ARG A 31 -0.72 17.25 -3.96
C ARG A 31 -2.22 17.49 -3.95
N PHE A 32 -2.91 17.09 -2.91
CA PHE A 32 -4.38 17.13 -2.83
C PHE A 32 -4.81 17.97 -1.64
N LYS A 33 -4.63 19.27 -1.78
CA LYS A 33 -4.87 20.22 -0.67
C LYS A 33 -6.35 20.38 -0.32
N SER A 34 -7.25 19.97 -1.22
CA SER A 34 -8.69 19.96 -0.93
C SER A 34 -9.08 18.87 0.07
N MET A 35 -8.24 17.85 0.25
CA MET A 35 -8.49 16.82 1.25
C MET A 35 -8.22 17.35 2.65
N THR A 36 -9.11 17.02 3.59
CA THR A 36 -8.88 17.35 5.00
C THR A 36 -7.76 16.47 5.56
N ILE A 37 -7.17 16.90 6.66
CA ILE A 37 -6.14 16.09 7.36
C ILE A 37 -6.70 14.72 7.75
N SER A 38 -7.95 14.69 8.20
CA SER A 38 -8.64 13.44 8.57
C SER A 38 -8.76 12.49 7.38
N GLU A 39 -9.18 12.99 6.22
CA GLU A 39 -9.30 12.18 5.02
C GLU A 39 -7.95 11.64 4.57
N ALA A 40 -6.93 12.51 4.55
CA ALA A 40 -5.58 12.12 4.17
C ALA A 40 -5.04 11.05 5.14
N ALA A 41 -5.24 11.23 6.44
CA ALA A 41 -4.78 10.27 7.45
C ALA A 41 -5.47 8.92 7.31
N LEU A 42 -6.79 8.91 7.09
CA LEU A 42 -7.55 7.66 6.95
C LEU A 42 -7.18 6.94 5.66
N ALA A 43 -7.05 7.66 4.54
CA ALA A 43 -6.64 7.05 3.29
C ALA A 43 -5.21 6.47 3.39
N ALA A 44 -4.30 7.20 4.01
CA ALA A 44 -2.94 6.72 4.24
C ALA A 44 -2.92 5.48 5.14
N LEU A 45 -3.78 5.45 6.16
CA LEU A 45 -3.93 4.28 7.03
C LEU A 45 -4.41 3.07 6.25
N VAL A 46 -5.36 3.25 5.33
CA VAL A 46 -5.83 2.16 4.46
C VAL A 46 -4.67 1.61 3.63
N VAL A 47 -3.83 2.49 3.08
CA VAL A 47 -2.63 2.06 2.33
C VAL A 47 -1.72 1.21 3.24
N GLY A 48 -1.38 1.71 4.41
CA GLY A 48 -0.50 0.98 5.33
C GLY A 48 -1.07 -0.36 5.75
N LEU A 49 -2.35 -0.40 6.11
CA LEU A 49 -3.01 -1.64 6.52
C LEU A 49 -3.11 -2.65 5.38
N SER A 50 -3.36 -2.20 4.15
CA SER A 50 -3.41 -3.10 3.00
C SER A 50 -2.04 -3.72 2.70
N VAL A 51 -0.98 -2.91 2.77
CA VAL A 51 0.40 -3.41 2.60
C VAL A 51 0.74 -4.42 3.70
N LEU A 52 0.43 -4.10 4.95
CA LEU A 52 0.68 -4.98 6.08
C LEU A 52 -0.06 -6.31 5.91
N ALA A 53 -1.36 -6.24 5.62
CA ALA A 53 -2.20 -7.43 5.49
C ALA A 53 -1.72 -8.34 4.36
N TRP A 54 -1.43 -7.77 3.20
CA TRP A 54 -1.00 -8.58 2.05
C TRP A 54 0.37 -9.19 2.30
N ARG A 55 1.34 -8.39 2.74
CA ARG A 55 2.71 -8.89 2.96
C ARG A 55 2.78 -9.93 4.06
N LEU A 56 1.97 -9.83 5.11
CA LEU A 56 1.89 -10.86 6.13
C LEU A 56 1.25 -12.13 5.60
N SER A 57 0.19 -12.00 4.79
CA SER A 57 -0.55 -13.13 4.23
C SER A 57 0.23 -13.85 3.14
N ALA A 58 0.99 -13.10 2.34
CA ALA A 58 1.69 -13.61 1.16
C ALA A 58 3.22 -13.66 1.35
N ASN A 59 3.68 -13.78 2.59
CA ASN A 59 5.10 -13.81 2.92
C ASN A 59 5.67 -15.21 2.71
N VAL A 60 5.65 -15.64 1.45
CA VAL A 60 6.12 -16.96 1.03
C VAL A 60 7.12 -16.81 -0.13
N PRO A 61 8.09 -17.74 -0.30
CA PRO A 61 9.12 -17.61 -1.33
C PRO A 61 8.57 -17.49 -2.76
N GLN A 62 7.50 -18.22 -3.07
CA GLN A 62 6.93 -18.25 -4.43
C GLN A 62 6.44 -16.88 -4.89
N LEU A 63 5.92 -16.07 -3.97
CA LEU A 63 5.38 -14.74 -4.28
C LEU A 63 6.42 -13.63 -4.15
N ASN A 64 7.57 -13.95 -3.54
CA ASN A 64 8.65 -12.98 -3.35
C ASN A 64 9.87 -13.29 -4.22
N ASP A 65 9.77 -14.26 -5.11
CA ASP A 65 10.80 -14.58 -6.07
C ASP A 65 10.81 -13.52 -7.18
N ASP A 66 11.99 -13.07 -7.57
CA ASP A 66 12.14 -12.00 -8.55
C ASP A 66 12.43 -12.57 -9.94
N PRO A 67 11.39 -12.92 -10.74
CA PRO A 67 11.61 -13.40 -12.10
C PRO A 67 12.24 -12.32 -12.99
N ILE A 68 11.92 -11.06 -12.72
CA ILE A 68 12.54 -9.90 -13.35
C ILE A 68 13.03 -9.01 -12.21
N PRO A 69 14.34 -9.08 -11.85
CA PRO A 69 14.84 -8.25 -10.75
C PRO A 69 14.66 -6.77 -11.06
N PRO A 70 14.23 -5.95 -10.09
CA PRO A 70 13.95 -6.28 -8.68
C PRO A 70 12.49 -6.61 -8.37
N LEU A 71 11.68 -7.01 -9.35
CA LEU A 71 10.23 -7.15 -9.22
C LEU A 71 9.83 -8.58 -8.90
N SER A 72 9.08 -8.76 -7.81
CA SER A 72 8.44 -10.02 -7.44
C SER A 72 6.94 -9.96 -7.71
N PRO A 73 6.24 -11.10 -7.73
CA PRO A 73 4.77 -11.08 -7.83
C PRO A 73 4.10 -10.20 -6.77
N ASN A 74 4.61 -10.16 -5.54
CA ASN A 74 4.05 -9.33 -4.48
C ASN A 74 4.23 -7.84 -4.75
N ASP A 75 5.24 -7.44 -5.51
CA ASP A 75 5.43 -6.03 -5.86
C ASP A 75 4.31 -5.51 -6.76
N TRP A 76 3.64 -6.40 -7.49
CA TRP A 76 2.47 -6.08 -8.30
C TRP A 76 1.16 -6.30 -7.53
N LEU A 77 1.06 -7.41 -6.80
CA LEU A 77 -0.18 -7.81 -6.12
C LEU A 77 -0.51 -6.90 -4.95
N CYS A 78 0.49 -6.44 -4.21
CA CYS A 78 0.28 -5.58 -3.05
C CYS A 78 -0.38 -4.25 -3.44
N PRO A 79 0.13 -3.49 -4.43
CA PRO A 79 -0.55 -2.26 -4.85
C PRO A 79 -1.92 -2.52 -5.47
N MET A 80 -2.14 -3.66 -6.11
CA MET A 80 -3.47 -4.01 -6.61
C MET A 80 -4.46 -4.14 -5.45
N LEU A 81 -4.08 -4.82 -4.37
CA LEU A 81 -4.90 -4.91 -3.17
C LEU A 81 -5.11 -3.54 -2.54
N THR A 82 -4.08 -2.71 -2.49
CA THR A 82 -4.17 -1.34 -1.98
C THR A 82 -5.22 -0.55 -2.75
N SER A 83 -5.20 -0.63 -4.09
CA SER A 83 -6.19 0.05 -4.93
C SER A 83 -7.61 -0.43 -4.65
N ILE A 84 -7.79 -1.74 -4.48
CA ILE A 84 -9.10 -2.32 -4.15
C ILE A 84 -9.57 -1.83 -2.78
N CYS A 85 -8.71 -1.86 -1.79
CA CYS A 85 -9.05 -1.39 -0.44
C CYS A 85 -9.42 0.09 -0.42
N LEU A 86 -8.71 0.92 -1.19
CA LEU A 86 -9.04 2.34 -1.33
C LEU A 86 -10.40 2.53 -1.99
N GLY A 87 -10.74 1.70 -2.95
CA GLY A 87 -12.06 1.73 -3.58
C GLY A 87 -13.18 1.38 -2.60
N ILE A 88 -12.97 0.36 -1.78
CA ILE A 88 -13.92 -0.03 -0.74
C ILE A 88 -14.05 1.08 0.30
N TYR A 89 -12.94 1.65 0.73
CA TYR A 89 -12.92 2.76 1.68
C TYR A 89 -13.76 3.94 1.17
N ALA A 90 -13.55 4.33 -0.10
CA ALA A 90 -14.28 5.45 -0.70
C ALA A 90 -15.78 5.16 -0.84
N ALA A 91 -16.15 3.90 -1.07
CA ALA A 91 -17.56 3.50 -1.14
C ALA A 91 -18.23 3.59 0.22
N LEU A 92 -17.51 3.22 1.28
CA LEU A 92 -18.04 3.26 2.65
C LEU A 92 -17.99 4.66 3.26
N ARG A 93 -17.02 5.45 2.85
CA ARG A 93 -16.80 6.80 3.37
C ARG A 93 -16.42 7.71 2.19
N PRO A 94 -17.42 8.24 1.46
CA PRO A 94 -17.16 9.01 0.24
C PRO A 94 -16.25 10.21 0.51
N PRO A 95 -15.21 10.42 -0.33
CA PRO A 95 -14.32 11.57 -0.17
C PRO A 95 -15.06 12.88 -0.47
N THR A 96 -14.59 13.97 0.15
CA THR A 96 -15.17 15.29 -0.05
C THR A 96 -15.02 15.75 -1.49
N ASP A 97 -13.87 15.51 -2.10
CA ASP A 97 -13.58 15.89 -3.48
C ASP A 97 -13.61 14.65 -4.37
N LEU A 98 -14.79 14.31 -4.87
CA LEU A 98 -14.99 13.15 -5.73
C LEU A 98 -14.26 13.29 -7.08
N THR A 99 -14.08 14.53 -7.56
CA THR A 99 -13.40 14.79 -8.84
C THR A 99 -11.92 14.41 -8.77
N ARG A 100 -11.28 14.67 -7.65
CA ARG A 100 -9.84 14.40 -7.47
C ARG A 100 -9.55 13.02 -6.90
N TRP A 101 -10.56 12.32 -6.39
CA TRP A 101 -10.35 11.02 -5.74
C TRP A 101 -9.69 9.97 -6.65
N PRO A 102 -10.09 9.81 -7.93
CA PRO A 102 -9.41 8.83 -8.79
C PRO A 102 -7.92 9.08 -8.92
N GLN A 103 -7.50 10.36 -8.99
CA GLN A 103 -6.08 10.70 -9.01
C GLN A 103 -5.40 10.38 -7.68
N ALA A 104 -6.03 10.70 -6.56
CA ALA A 104 -5.49 10.40 -5.24
C ALA A 104 -5.29 8.90 -5.08
N ARG A 105 -6.28 8.11 -5.48
CA ARG A 105 -6.21 6.66 -5.43
C ARG A 105 -5.06 6.12 -6.30
N ALA A 106 -4.90 6.67 -7.50
CA ALA A 106 -3.82 6.28 -8.40
C ALA A 106 -2.44 6.61 -7.80
N PHE A 107 -2.27 7.79 -7.21
CA PHE A 107 -1.03 8.17 -6.55
C PHE A 107 -0.71 7.25 -5.38
N LEU A 108 -1.70 6.93 -4.55
CA LEU A 108 -1.49 6.04 -3.40
C LEU A 108 -1.14 4.62 -3.84
N THR A 109 -1.76 4.15 -4.93
CA THR A 109 -1.41 2.84 -5.50
C THR A 109 0.03 2.83 -6.01
N ALA A 110 0.45 3.91 -6.68
CA ALA A 110 1.82 4.06 -7.14
C ALA A 110 2.81 4.13 -5.97
N VAL A 111 2.46 4.82 -4.89
CA VAL A 111 3.26 4.87 -3.67
C VAL A 111 3.44 3.47 -3.10
N ALA A 112 2.37 2.70 -3.00
CA ALA A 112 2.46 1.33 -2.51
C ALA A 112 3.39 0.49 -3.39
N PHE A 113 3.30 0.61 -4.71
CA PHE A 113 4.16 -0.11 -5.63
C PHE A 113 5.64 0.25 -5.41
N VAL A 114 5.95 1.55 -5.42
CA VAL A 114 7.33 2.02 -5.30
C VAL A 114 7.94 1.64 -3.95
N VAL A 115 7.18 1.79 -2.87
CA VAL A 115 7.66 1.44 -1.53
C VAL A 115 7.90 -0.07 -1.44
N ASN A 116 7.02 -0.89 -2.01
CA ASN A 116 7.23 -2.33 -2.03
C ASN A 116 8.51 -2.72 -2.79
N VAL A 117 8.76 -2.09 -3.92
CA VAL A 117 9.97 -2.39 -4.71
C VAL A 117 11.24 -1.94 -3.99
N LEU A 118 11.23 -0.75 -3.38
CA LEU A 118 12.45 -0.15 -2.82
C LEU A 118 12.77 -0.62 -1.40
N VAL A 119 11.76 -0.90 -0.57
CA VAL A 119 11.95 -1.18 0.86
C VAL A 119 11.99 -2.67 1.15
N ILE A 120 11.18 -3.44 0.48
CA ILE A 120 11.04 -4.87 0.70
C ILE A 120 11.38 -5.68 -0.54
#